data_b803de0984eb003367356f58fa561124
#
_entry.id   b803de0984eb003367356f58fa561124
#
_cell.length_a   1.000
_cell.length_b   1.000
_cell.length_c   1.000
_cell.angle_alpha   90.00
_cell.angle_beta   90.00
_cell.angle_gamma   90.00
#
_symmetry.space_group_name_H-M   'P 1'
#
loop_
_entity.id
_entity.type
_entity.pdbx_description
1 polymer ?
#
loop_
_entity_poly.entity_id
_entity_poly.type
_entity_poly.pdbx_seq_one_letter_code
_entity_poly.pdbx_strand_id
1 'polypeptide(L)'
;MRPLRRALSLLLVLCLGLSLLSGCQFSLDRLANGGTIPEPPADYTGTQDGFRYTKSTLSGQERYLYDQILPALQNQETEITDLYPDTAMIQKVVTAIDRDYPELFWFSGTGQIETTLLAGKALEASYQPVYTMDAAQREATQTQIDQWTADCLATIDRSASEYDQALGVYTYLINHADYQMVDSNSIVNIMVNGAGLCGCYAKTYQYLLLQLGIDVAYITGQAGGESHAWNLAWLDGTPCWIDPTWGDPVFTGGDESQGPAYEYFGLTSDDLTRTHTIDSTVPVPDCTANTNNYFVRSGLYFPSYDATALVSTLQRAMAAGEAQVSVRFADDAYVTACASLLDGGELSDVFQQAAQRAGVEVAPLSSLWYTRNDEMGVLTFLLPT
;
A
#
# COMPACT_ATOMS: atom_id res chain seq x y z
N MET A 1 28.15 6.22 69.94
CA MET A 1 28.15 5.72 68.56
C MET A 1 26.93 4.83 68.17
N ARG A 2 25.98 4.58 69.03
CA ARG A 2 24.77 3.78 68.73
C ARG A 2 23.58 4.56 68.14
N PRO A 3 23.36 5.87 68.40
CA PRO A 3 22.18 6.55 67.81
C PRO A 3 22.32 6.87 66.30
N LEU A 4 23.55 7.13 65.79
CA LEU A 4 23.76 7.50 64.41
C LEU A 4 23.50 6.34 63.43
N ARG A 5 23.78 5.09 63.84
CA ARG A 5 23.50 3.90 63.01
C ARG A 5 22.02 3.60 62.92
N ARG A 6 21.23 3.90 63.95
CA ARG A 6 19.75 3.72 63.90
C ARG A 6 19.07 4.77 63.04
N ALA A 7 19.56 6.02 63.04
CA ALA A 7 19.06 7.08 62.20
C ALA A 7 19.35 6.81 60.72
N LEU A 8 20.56 6.30 60.40
CA LEU A 8 20.91 5.94 58.99
C LEU A 8 20.11 4.74 58.47
N SER A 9 19.85 3.74 59.33
CA SER A 9 19.02 2.59 58.95
C SER A 9 17.55 2.96 58.77
N LEU A 10 17.01 3.88 59.56
CA LEU A 10 15.66 4.40 59.38
C LEU A 10 15.54 5.27 58.11
N LEU A 11 16.56 6.08 57.78
CA LEU A 11 16.58 6.88 56.55
C LEU A 11 16.66 5.99 55.30
N LEU A 12 17.46 4.91 55.34
CA LEU A 12 17.58 3.96 54.24
C LEU A 12 16.29 3.17 54.01
N VAL A 13 15.58 2.77 55.09
CA VAL A 13 14.29 2.10 55.01
C VAL A 13 13.21 3.07 54.54
N LEU A 14 13.29 4.36 54.90
CA LEU A 14 12.35 5.39 54.44
C LEU A 14 12.58 5.70 52.95
N CYS A 15 13.83 5.77 52.48
CA CYS A 15 14.16 5.98 51.05
C CYS A 15 13.79 4.78 50.18
N LEU A 16 14.02 3.55 50.66
CA LEU A 16 13.55 2.32 49.99
C LEU A 16 12.02 2.21 50.02
N GLY A 17 11.36 2.66 51.08
CA GLY A 17 9.89 2.72 51.19
C GLY A 17 9.27 3.75 50.23
N LEU A 18 9.91 4.90 50.00
CA LEU A 18 9.44 5.94 49.10
C LEU A 18 9.62 5.56 47.63
N SER A 19 10.67 4.83 47.26
CA SER A 19 10.85 4.31 45.92
C SER A 19 9.90 3.16 45.55
N LEU A 20 9.45 2.39 46.59
CA LEU A 20 8.40 1.39 46.42
C LEU A 20 6.99 1.99 46.39
N LEU A 21 6.77 3.15 47.03
CA LEU A 21 5.48 3.82 47.06
C LEU A 21 5.14 4.52 45.73
N SER A 22 6.13 5.03 44.98
CA SER A 22 5.86 5.63 43.67
C SER A 22 5.42 4.60 42.63
N GLY A 23 6.03 3.41 42.62
CA GLY A 23 5.59 2.29 41.79
C GLY A 23 4.22 1.72 42.24
N CYS A 24 3.98 1.64 43.56
CA CYS A 24 2.70 1.19 44.09
C CYS A 24 1.54 2.18 43.86
N GLN A 25 1.81 3.50 43.85
CA GLN A 25 0.77 4.50 43.59
C GLN A 25 0.27 4.41 42.11
N PHE A 26 1.15 4.22 41.16
CA PHE A 26 0.79 4.06 39.76
C PHE A 26 -0.06 2.80 39.51
N SER A 27 0.27 1.69 40.18
CA SER A 27 -0.52 0.45 40.14
C SER A 27 -1.86 0.55 40.86
N LEU A 28 -1.94 1.35 41.94
CA LEU A 28 -3.18 1.57 42.71
C LEU A 28 -4.17 2.47 41.94
N ASP A 29 -3.70 3.46 41.24
CA ASP A 29 -4.55 4.32 40.40
C ASP A 29 -5.16 3.51 39.22
N ARG A 30 -4.41 2.60 38.61
CA ARG A 30 -4.94 1.67 37.61
C ARG A 30 -5.97 0.68 38.19
N LEU A 31 -5.75 0.19 39.39
CA LEU A 31 -6.72 -0.64 40.11
C LEU A 31 -8.01 0.12 40.49
N ALA A 32 -7.87 1.38 40.89
CA ALA A 32 -9.00 2.22 41.32
C ALA A 32 -9.88 2.60 40.09
N ASN A 33 -9.29 2.81 38.95
CA ASN A 33 -9.99 3.17 37.70
C ASN A 33 -10.60 1.96 36.95
N GLY A 34 -10.58 0.76 37.59
CA GLY A 34 -11.29 -0.43 37.09
C GLY A 34 -10.81 -0.97 35.74
N GLY A 35 -9.60 -0.61 35.32
CA GLY A 35 -9.05 -1.00 34.04
C GLY A 35 -9.61 -0.18 32.86
N THR A 36 -10.16 1.00 33.07
CA THR A 36 -10.54 1.90 31.96
C THR A 36 -9.29 2.51 31.33
N ILE A 37 -9.28 2.56 30.02
CA ILE A 37 -8.22 3.21 29.25
C ILE A 37 -8.22 4.69 29.61
N PRO A 38 -7.09 5.28 30.08
CA PRO A 38 -7.05 6.70 30.40
C PRO A 38 -7.29 7.52 29.13
N GLU A 39 -8.08 8.58 29.27
CA GLU A 39 -8.18 9.58 28.20
C GLU A 39 -6.79 10.19 27.94
N PRO A 40 -6.48 10.53 26.68
CA PRO A 40 -5.26 11.26 26.37
C PRO A 40 -5.16 12.53 27.24
N PRO A 41 -3.95 12.99 27.60
CA PRO A 41 -3.77 14.27 28.28
C PRO A 41 -4.50 15.39 27.53
N ALA A 42 -5.06 16.36 28.26
CA ALA A 42 -5.86 17.45 27.67
C ALA A 42 -5.07 18.31 26.66
N ASP A 43 -3.75 18.30 26.75
CA ASP A 43 -2.80 18.97 25.87
C ASP A 43 -2.21 18.06 24.77
N TYR A 44 -2.69 16.81 24.66
CA TYR A 44 -2.24 15.92 23.62
C TYR A 44 -2.71 16.39 22.25
N THR A 45 -1.76 16.72 21.38
CA THR A 45 -2.01 17.19 20.00
C THR A 45 -1.71 16.13 18.95
N GLY A 46 -1.11 15.01 19.33
CA GLY A 46 -0.62 13.98 18.41
C GLY A 46 0.64 14.38 17.66
N THR A 47 1.37 13.39 17.15
CA THR A 47 2.50 13.61 16.25
C THR A 47 2.01 14.05 14.88
N GLN A 48 2.66 15.08 14.33
CA GLN A 48 2.41 15.63 12.98
C GLN A 48 3.55 15.15 12.07
N ASP A 49 3.44 13.96 11.54
CA ASP A 49 4.49 13.28 10.77
C ASP A 49 4.07 12.95 9.32
N GLY A 50 3.30 13.84 8.73
CA GLY A 50 2.78 13.72 7.36
C GLY A 50 1.48 12.91 7.28
N PHE A 51 1.16 12.46 6.08
CA PHE A 51 -0.06 11.69 5.84
C PHE A 51 0.08 10.27 6.38
N ARG A 52 -0.76 9.89 7.35
CA ARG A 52 -0.86 8.55 7.94
C ARG A 52 -2.33 8.17 8.02
N TYR A 53 -2.79 7.50 6.97
CA TYR A 53 -4.21 7.26 6.79
C TYR A 53 -4.82 6.40 7.90
N THR A 54 -4.17 5.27 8.23
CA THR A 54 -4.70 4.35 9.23
C THR A 54 -4.76 5.01 10.60
N LYS A 55 -3.75 5.79 10.99
CA LYS A 55 -3.74 6.62 12.21
C LYS A 55 -4.94 7.56 12.26
N SER A 56 -5.31 8.18 11.12
CA SER A 56 -6.44 9.12 11.06
C SER A 56 -7.78 8.48 11.40
N THR A 57 -7.91 7.17 11.18
CA THR A 57 -9.14 6.40 11.45
C THR A 57 -9.26 5.91 12.90
N LEU A 58 -8.19 6.02 13.69
CA LEU A 58 -8.15 5.59 15.08
C LEU A 58 -8.90 6.55 16.01
N SER A 59 -9.40 6.03 17.14
CA SER A 59 -9.94 6.85 18.24
C SER A 59 -8.84 7.70 18.90
N GLY A 60 -9.20 8.66 19.74
CA GLY A 60 -8.24 9.48 20.48
C GLY A 60 -7.29 8.64 21.35
N GLN A 61 -7.81 7.63 22.03
CA GLN A 61 -7.05 6.72 22.89
C GLN A 61 -6.10 5.84 22.07
N GLU A 62 -6.56 5.31 20.94
CA GLU A 62 -5.73 4.51 20.01
C GLU A 62 -4.61 5.36 19.39
N ARG A 63 -4.90 6.62 19.01
CA ARG A 63 -3.86 7.54 18.51
C ARG A 63 -2.81 7.87 19.56
N TYR A 64 -3.24 8.05 20.81
CA TYR A 64 -2.29 8.27 21.90
C TYR A 64 -1.37 7.06 22.12
N LEU A 65 -1.91 5.85 22.10
CA LEU A 65 -1.14 4.61 22.17
C LEU A 65 -0.21 4.44 20.96
N TYR A 66 -0.67 4.83 19.77
CA TYR A 66 0.13 4.83 18.54
C TYR A 66 1.38 5.70 18.69
N ASP A 67 1.22 6.92 19.24
CA ASP A 67 2.31 7.85 19.46
C ASP A 67 3.25 7.43 20.61
N GLN A 68 2.83 6.51 21.48
CA GLN A 68 3.70 5.87 22.47
C GLN A 68 4.52 4.73 21.88
N ILE A 69 3.92 3.89 21.03
CA ILE A 69 4.57 2.71 20.45
C ILE A 69 5.52 3.07 19.32
N LEU A 70 5.15 4.00 18.45
CA LEU A 70 5.91 4.34 17.25
C LEU A 70 7.38 4.71 17.52
N PRO A 71 7.74 5.61 18.47
CA PRO A 71 9.14 5.96 18.72
C PRO A 71 9.98 4.76 19.15
N ALA A 72 9.41 3.85 19.93
CA ALA A 72 10.09 2.65 20.36
C ALA A 72 10.40 1.69 19.19
N LEU A 73 9.46 1.52 18.26
CA LEU A 73 9.72 0.77 17.02
C LEU A 73 10.77 1.42 16.13
N GLN A 74 10.76 2.76 16.02
CA GLN A 74 11.76 3.52 15.28
C GLN A 74 13.16 3.36 15.88
N ASN A 75 13.26 3.28 17.20
CA ASN A 75 14.52 3.08 17.94
C ASN A 75 14.93 1.61 18.08
N GLN A 76 14.16 0.67 17.56
CA GLN A 76 14.35 -0.78 17.73
C GLN A 76 14.42 -1.21 19.20
N GLU A 77 13.57 -0.64 20.07
CA GLU A 77 13.46 -1.08 21.46
C GLU A 77 12.93 -2.52 21.51
N THR A 78 13.56 -3.35 22.30
CA THR A 78 13.23 -4.78 22.38
C THR A 78 11.98 -5.07 23.22
N GLU A 79 11.58 -4.12 24.07
CA GLU A 79 10.39 -4.19 24.89
C GLU A 79 9.82 -2.80 25.12
N ILE A 80 8.52 -2.67 24.98
CA ILE A 80 7.76 -1.43 25.23
C ILE A 80 6.88 -1.71 26.45
N THR A 81 7.18 -1.06 27.58
CA THR A 81 6.51 -1.26 28.87
C THR A 81 5.46 -0.19 29.15
N ASP A 82 4.77 -0.33 30.28
CA ASP A 82 3.78 0.64 30.78
C ASP A 82 2.59 0.87 29.85
N LEU A 83 2.32 -0.09 28.96
CA LEU A 83 1.18 -0.03 28.09
C LEU A 83 -0.12 -0.35 28.86
N TYR A 84 -1.19 0.22 28.37
CA TYR A 84 -2.51 -0.13 28.88
C TYR A 84 -2.86 -1.59 28.53
N PRO A 85 -3.45 -2.38 29.46
CA PRO A 85 -3.62 -3.83 29.29
C PRO A 85 -4.82 -4.21 28.40
N ASP A 86 -5.01 -3.53 27.30
CA ASP A 86 -5.96 -3.91 26.25
C ASP A 86 -5.18 -4.50 25.06
N THR A 87 -5.08 -5.82 25.03
CA THR A 87 -4.32 -6.54 24.00
C THR A 87 -4.89 -6.34 22.59
N ALA A 88 -6.21 -6.20 22.46
CA ALA A 88 -6.86 -5.96 21.18
C ALA A 88 -6.52 -4.56 20.63
N MET A 89 -6.52 -3.55 21.51
CA MET A 89 -6.11 -2.19 21.15
C MET A 89 -4.64 -2.12 20.77
N ILE A 90 -3.74 -2.76 21.54
CA ILE A 90 -2.31 -2.81 21.22
C ILE A 90 -2.12 -3.45 19.83
N GLN A 91 -2.76 -4.58 19.57
CA GLN A 91 -2.67 -5.26 18.28
C GLN A 91 -3.18 -4.39 17.13
N LYS A 92 -4.32 -3.72 17.33
CA LYS A 92 -4.89 -2.80 16.33
C LYS A 92 -3.95 -1.65 16.02
N VAL A 93 -3.36 -1.05 17.04
CA VAL A 93 -2.43 0.08 16.91
C VAL A 93 -1.13 -0.35 16.24
N VAL A 94 -0.56 -1.50 16.62
CA VAL A 94 0.64 -2.07 15.97
C VAL A 94 0.38 -2.34 14.49
N THR A 95 -0.78 -2.90 14.15
CA THR A 95 -1.19 -3.11 12.75
C THR A 95 -1.34 -1.79 12.00
N ALA A 96 -1.87 -0.74 12.66
CA ALA A 96 -1.99 0.58 12.05
C ALA A 96 -0.61 1.21 11.76
N ILE A 97 0.35 1.05 12.67
CA ILE A 97 1.73 1.51 12.46
C ILE A 97 2.38 0.76 11.27
N ASP A 98 2.23 -0.56 11.21
CA ASP A 98 2.78 -1.37 10.11
C ASP A 98 2.20 -0.98 8.74
N ARG A 99 0.92 -0.59 8.69
CA ARG A 99 0.27 -0.10 7.47
C ARG A 99 0.72 1.31 7.07
N ASP A 100 0.97 2.18 8.05
CA ASP A 100 1.28 3.60 7.82
C ASP A 100 2.77 3.88 7.59
N TYR A 101 3.66 2.97 8.01
CA TYR A 101 5.11 3.16 7.99
C TYR A 101 5.84 2.07 7.20
N PRO A 102 5.75 2.05 5.86
CA PRO A 102 6.53 1.12 5.04
C PRO A 102 8.05 1.30 5.24
N GLU A 103 8.48 2.47 5.70
CA GLU A 103 9.87 2.78 6.07
C GLU A 103 10.37 2.02 7.30
N LEU A 104 9.51 1.43 8.14
CA LEU A 104 9.92 0.56 9.25
C LEU A 104 10.24 -0.87 8.76
N PHE A 105 11.00 -1.00 7.70
CA PHE A 105 11.29 -2.26 7.01
C PHE A 105 12.00 -3.30 7.86
N TRP A 106 12.58 -2.90 9.00
CA TRP A 106 13.19 -3.78 10.00
C TRP A 106 12.19 -4.37 10.99
N PHE A 107 10.97 -3.86 11.03
CA PHE A 107 9.89 -4.37 11.87
C PHE A 107 9.04 -5.37 11.09
N SER A 108 8.76 -6.53 11.72
CA SER A 108 8.01 -7.61 11.06
C SER A 108 6.48 -7.38 11.01
N GLY A 109 5.97 -6.30 11.61
CA GLY A 109 4.53 -6.10 11.81
C GLY A 109 3.94 -6.93 12.97
N THR A 110 4.76 -7.72 13.68
CA THR A 110 4.32 -8.65 14.74
C THR A 110 5.14 -8.51 16.01
N GLY A 111 4.64 -9.12 17.09
CA GLY A 111 5.32 -9.18 18.37
C GLY A 111 4.50 -9.94 19.40
N GLN A 112 5.01 -10.01 20.63
CA GLN A 112 4.33 -10.65 21.76
C GLN A 112 3.80 -9.58 22.73
N ILE A 113 2.58 -9.79 23.23
CA ILE A 113 1.99 -8.93 24.24
C ILE A 113 1.92 -9.72 25.53
N GLU A 114 2.56 -9.22 26.58
CA GLU A 114 2.50 -9.77 27.92
C GLU A 114 1.63 -8.88 28.81
N THR A 115 0.81 -9.49 29.67
CA THR A 115 -0.09 -8.77 30.58
C THR A 115 0.20 -9.15 32.02
N THR A 116 0.50 -8.17 32.84
CA THR A 116 0.68 -8.33 34.29
C THR A 116 -0.67 -8.35 34.97
N LEU A 117 -0.94 -9.40 35.76
CA LEU A 117 -2.17 -9.57 36.50
C LEU A 117 -1.95 -9.35 37.99
N LEU A 118 -2.87 -8.62 38.66
CA LEU A 118 -2.96 -8.56 40.11
C LEU A 118 -4.38 -8.93 40.54
N ALA A 119 -4.48 -9.93 41.40
CA ALA A 119 -5.78 -10.44 41.89
C ALA A 119 -6.77 -10.79 40.72
N GLY A 120 -6.25 -11.29 39.59
CA GLY A 120 -7.01 -11.64 38.41
C GLY A 120 -7.44 -10.47 37.52
N LYS A 121 -7.01 -9.25 37.83
CA LYS A 121 -7.22 -8.08 36.97
C LYS A 121 -5.95 -7.71 36.24
N ALA A 122 -6.07 -7.41 34.94
CA ALA A 122 -4.96 -6.89 34.14
C ALA A 122 -4.62 -5.46 34.59
N LEU A 123 -3.36 -5.23 34.92
CA LEU A 123 -2.86 -3.92 35.39
C LEU A 123 -2.11 -3.16 34.32
N GLU A 124 -1.33 -3.91 33.56
CA GLU A 124 -0.32 -3.36 32.67
C GLU A 124 -0.01 -4.38 31.57
N ALA A 125 0.37 -3.89 30.42
CA ALA A 125 0.89 -4.73 29.35
C ALA A 125 2.27 -4.25 28.92
N SER A 126 3.05 -5.17 28.38
CA SER A 126 4.24 -4.87 27.57
C SER A 126 4.09 -5.46 26.18
N TYR A 127 4.77 -4.87 25.22
CA TYR A 127 4.85 -5.34 23.86
C TYR A 127 6.32 -5.58 23.47
N GLN A 128 6.61 -6.77 23.00
CA GLN A 128 7.94 -7.19 22.53
C GLN A 128 7.90 -7.33 21.01
N PRO A 129 8.36 -6.28 20.25
CA PRO A 129 8.38 -6.30 18.80
C PRO A 129 9.31 -7.37 18.25
N VAL A 130 8.95 -7.97 17.12
CA VAL A 130 9.86 -8.83 16.35
C VAL A 130 10.51 -8.00 15.26
N TYR A 131 11.84 -7.94 15.29
CA TYR A 131 12.65 -7.29 14.27
C TYR A 131 13.31 -8.33 13.37
N THR A 132 13.38 -8.03 12.06
CA THR A 132 13.95 -8.90 11.04
C THR A 132 15.44 -8.72 10.88
N MET A 133 16.00 -7.66 11.44
CA MET A 133 17.44 -7.32 11.35
C MET A 133 17.88 -6.48 12.54
N ASP A 134 19.18 -6.48 12.80
CA ASP A 134 19.80 -5.61 13.79
C ASP A 134 20.10 -4.19 13.24
N ALA A 135 20.60 -3.30 14.10
CA ALA A 135 20.85 -1.91 13.73
C ALA A 135 21.92 -1.76 12.63
N ALA A 136 22.94 -2.61 12.59
CA ALA A 136 24.01 -2.55 11.58
C ALA A 136 23.48 -3.03 10.22
N GLN A 137 22.69 -4.10 10.22
CA GLN A 137 22.00 -4.59 9.02
C GLN A 137 20.99 -3.56 8.49
N ARG A 138 20.25 -2.90 9.40
CA ARG A 138 19.33 -1.83 9.04
C ARG A 138 20.02 -0.69 8.31
N GLU A 139 21.17 -0.20 8.81
CA GLU A 139 21.93 0.88 8.18
C GLU A 139 22.41 0.50 6.77
N ALA A 140 22.94 -0.72 6.62
CA ALA A 140 23.35 -1.23 5.32
C ALA A 140 22.18 -1.40 4.34
N THR A 141 21.03 -1.87 4.81
CA THR A 141 19.82 -2.04 4.01
C THR A 141 19.22 -0.68 3.62
N GLN A 142 19.22 0.30 4.54
CA GLN A 142 18.76 1.67 4.24
C GLN A 142 19.52 2.29 3.07
N THR A 143 20.84 2.09 3.02
CA THR A 143 21.66 2.60 1.91
C THR A 143 21.20 2.04 0.55
N GLN A 144 20.82 0.78 0.48
CA GLN A 144 20.31 0.16 -0.75
C GLN A 144 18.91 0.68 -1.11
N ILE A 145 18.04 0.83 -0.12
CA ILE A 145 16.70 1.42 -0.29
C ILE A 145 16.82 2.86 -0.79
N ASP A 146 17.72 3.66 -0.20
CA ASP A 146 17.94 5.04 -0.62
C ASP A 146 18.44 5.14 -2.06
N GLN A 147 19.33 4.23 -2.48
CA GLN A 147 19.80 4.17 -3.86
C GLN A 147 18.66 3.82 -4.83
N TRP A 148 17.90 2.75 -4.54
CA TRP A 148 16.77 2.35 -5.37
C TRP A 148 15.71 3.45 -5.48
N THR A 149 15.44 4.12 -4.35
CA THR A 149 14.54 5.29 -4.29
C THR A 149 15.04 6.42 -5.18
N ALA A 150 16.33 6.75 -5.08
CA ALA A 150 16.94 7.81 -5.90
C ALA A 150 16.85 7.49 -7.39
N ASP A 151 17.10 6.24 -7.77
CA ASP A 151 17.03 5.79 -9.17
C ASP A 151 15.60 5.90 -9.71
N CYS A 152 14.59 5.46 -8.96
CA CYS A 152 13.19 5.64 -9.31
C CYS A 152 12.83 7.13 -9.45
N LEU A 153 13.09 7.91 -8.41
CA LEU A 153 12.68 9.32 -8.36
C LEU A 153 13.43 10.21 -9.38
N ALA A 154 14.58 9.78 -9.87
CA ALA A 154 15.29 10.45 -10.97
C ALA A 154 14.56 10.34 -12.31
N THR A 155 13.67 9.36 -12.48
CA THR A 155 12.84 9.20 -13.67
C THR A 155 11.55 10.03 -13.63
N ILE A 156 11.20 10.59 -12.47
CA ILE A 156 9.93 11.29 -12.24
C ILE A 156 10.09 12.81 -12.43
N ASP A 157 9.27 13.39 -13.29
CA ASP A 157 9.15 14.85 -13.38
C ASP A 157 8.37 15.40 -12.18
N ARG A 158 9.11 15.98 -11.22
CA ARG A 158 8.55 16.57 -10.00
C ARG A 158 7.63 17.79 -10.26
N SER A 159 7.62 18.35 -11.47
CA SER A 159 6.73 19.43 -11.87
C SER A 159 5.43 18.97 -12.52
N ALA A 160 5.32 17.69 -12.82
CA ALA A 160 4.12 17.08 -13.37
C ALA A 160 3.00 16.96 -12.32
N SER A 161 1.79 16.62 -12.75
CA SER A 161 0.65 16.36 -11.86
C SER A 161 0.94 15.17 -10.92
N GLU A 162 0.25 15.09 -9.79
CA GLU A 162 0.38 13.95 -8.89
C GLU A 162 0.03 12.63 -9.59
N TYR A 163 -0.94 12.68 -10.50
CA TYR A 163 -1.29 11.55 -11.36
C TYR A 163 -0.10 11.08 -12.20
N ASP A 164 0.57 11.99 -12.92
CA ASP A 164 1.68 11.62 -13.80
C ASP A 164 2.89 11.13 -13.00
N GLN A 165 3.15 11.72 -11.83
CA GLN A 165 4.18 11.24 -10.91
C GLN A 165 3.85 9.84 -10.39
N ALA A 166 2.62 9.59 -9.95
CA ALA A 166 2.16 8.30 -9.46
C ALA A 166 2.19 7.22 -10.55
N LEU A 167 1.81 7.57 -11.80
CA LEU A 167 1.89 6.67 -12.95
C LEU A 167 3.35 6.32 -13.29
N GLY A 168 4.25 7.29 -13.19
CA GLY A 168 5.69 7.08 -13.37
C GLY A 168 6.26 6.09 -12.34
N VAL A 169 5.91 6.27 -11.06
CA VAL A 169 6.31 5.33 -9.98
C VAL A 169 5.72 3.93 -10.21
N TYR A 170 4.44 3.84 -10.59
CA TYR A 170 3.79 2.57 -10.93
C TYR A 170 4.54 1.82 -12.03
N THR A 171 4.82 2.52 -13.12
CA THR A 171 5.54 1.97 -14.27
C THR A 171 6.97 1.55 -13.90
N TYR A 172 7.67 2.38 -13.11
CA TYR A 172 9.01 2.06 -12.65
C TYR A 172 9.02 0.81 -11.76
N LEU A 173 8.13 0.76 -10.77
CA LEU A 173 8.03 -0.37 -9.84
C LEU A 173 7.82 -1.69 -10.60
N ILE A 174 6.85 -1.75 -11.50
CA ILE A 174 6.53 -2.97 -12.26
C ILE A 174 7.69 -3.41 -13.16
N ASN A 175 8.40 -2.46 -13.78
CA ASN A 175 9.55 -2.77 -14.64
C ASN A 175 10.82 -3.17 -13.88
N HIS A 176 10.85 -3.06 -12.54
CA HIS A 176 12.05 -3.33 -11.72
C HIS A 176 11.78 -4.29 -10.56
N ALA A 177 10.64 -4.97 -10.56
CA ALA A 177 10.27 -5.93 -9.54
C ALA A 177 9.62 -7.15 -10.19
N ASP A 178 9.95 -8.33 -9.68
CA ASP A 178 9.33 -9.59 -10.09
C ASP A 178 8.33 -10.05 -9.04
N TYR A 179 7.16 -10.56 -9.48
CA TYR A 179 6.22 -11.16 -8.54
C TYR A 179 6.73 -12.52 -8.06
N GLN A 180 6.96 -12.65 -6.77
CA GLN A 180 7.41 -13.89 -6.13
C GLN A 180 6.82 -14.02 -4.72
N MET A 181 6.48 -15.26 -4.34
CA MET A 181 6.09 -15.57 -2.96
C MET A 181 7.31 -15.43 -2.04
N VAL A 182 7.19 -14.60 -1.02
CA VAL A 182 8.21 -14.31 -0.01
C VAL A 182 7.60 -14.34 1.40
N ASP A 183 8.42 -14.40 2.43
CA ASP A 183 7.96 -14.60 3.81
C ASP A 183 7.48 -13.31 4.52
N SER A 184 7.61 -12.15 3.89
CA SER A 184 7.23 -10.88 4.52
C SER A 184 6.73 -9.85 3.49
N ASN A 185 5.98 -8.84 3.98
CA ASN A 185 5.50 -7.70 3.18
C ASN A 185 6.48 -6.50 3.19
N SER A 186 7.76 -6.72 3.50
CA SER A 186 8.73 -5.62 3.58
C SER A 186 9.12 -5.08 2.20
N ILE A 187 9.34 -3.77 2.12
CA ILE A 187 9.87 -3.10 0.93
C ILE A 187 11.27 -3.61 0.55
N VAL A 188 12.01 -4.20 1.49
CA VAL A 188 13.33 -4.83 1.27
C VAL A 188 13.25 -5.90 0.19
N ASN A 189 12.16 -6.66 0.14
CA ASN A 189 12.00 -7.73 -0.84
C ASN A 189 12.08 -7.21 -2.28
N ILE A 190 11.45 -6.08 -2.58
CA ILE A 190 11.52 -5.46 -3.90
C ILE A 190 12.78 -4.62 -4.04
N MET A 191 13.00 -3.64 -3.15
CA MET A 191 14.04 -2.63 -3.36
C MET A 191 15.48 -3.15 -3.19
N VAL A 192 15.65 -4.30 -2.52
CA VAL A 192 16.97 -4.91 -2.29
C VAL A 192 17.09 -6.25 -3.00
N ASN A 193 16.03 -7.06 -2.97
CA ASN A 193 16.08 -8.43 -3.51
C ASN A 193 15.46 -8.55 -4.92
N GLY A 194 14.78 -7.52 -5.40
CA GLY A 194 14.21 -7.45 -6.75
C GLY A 194 12.87 -8.17 -6.93
N ALA A 195 12.33 -8.82 -5.90
CA ALA A 195 11.09 -9.58 -6.03
C ALA A 195 10.24 -9.56 -4.75
N GLY A 196 8.92 -9.65 -4.89
CA GLY A 196 8.02 -9.66 -3.74
C GLY A 196 6.59 -10.07 -4.06
N LEU A 197 5.78 -10.24 -3.02
CA LEU A 197 4.34 -10.48 -3.15
C LEU A 197 3.53 -9.17 -3.09
N CYS A 198 2.21 -9.25 -3.21
CA CYS A 198 1.32 -8.08 -3.27
C CYS A 198 1.56 -7.04 -2.16
N GLY A 199 1.79 -7.48 -0.92
CA GLY A 199 2.09 -6.55 0.18
C GLY A 199 3.40 -5.79 -0.01
N CYS A 200 4.40 -6.40 -0.65
CA CYS A 200 5.67 -5.73 -0.97
C CYS A 200 5.47 -4.66 -2.06
N TYR A 201 4.70 -4.97 -3.12
CA TYR A 201 4.33 -4.01 -4.17
C TYR A 201 3.58 -2.81 -3.58
N ALA A 202 2.53 -3.07 -2.81
CA ALA A 202 1.70 -2.02 -2.23
C ALA A 202 2.48 -1.13 -1.24
N LYS A 203 3.33 -1.71 -0.38
CA LYS A 203 4.17 -0.95 0.56
C LYS A 203 5.29 -0.18 -0.16
N THR A 204 5.91 -0.75 -1.19
CA THR A 204 6.94 -0.05 -1.98
C THR A 204 6.32 1.13 -2.73
N TYR A 205 5.16 0.94 -3.34
CA TYR A 205 4.43 2.01 -4.00
C TYR A 205 4.03 3.12 -3.03
N GLN A 206 3.48 2.76 -1.86
CA GLN A 206 3.17 3.70 -0.79
C GLN A 206 4.41 4.49 -0.36
N TYR A 207 5.53 3.80 -0.10
CA TYR A 207 6.78 4.43 0.32
C TYR A 207 7.23 5.51 -0.67
N LEU A 208 7.24 5.19 -1.97
CA LEU A 208 7.68 6.10 -3.02
C LEU A 208 6.75 7.30 -3.19
N LEU A 209 5.43 7.10 -3.16
CA LEU A 209 4.47 8.20 -3.25
C LEU A 209 4.59 9.15 -2.06
N LEU A 210 4.78 8.64 -0.85
CA LEU A 210 5.04 9.47 0.33
C LEU A 210 6.32 10.30 0.19
N GLN A 211 7.38 9.80 -0.47
CA GLN A 211 8.59 10.58 -0.79
C GLN A 211 8.33 11.70 -1.80
N LEU A 212 7.27 11.59 -2.60
CA LEU A 212 6.80 12.62 -3.52
C LEU A 212 5.85 13.62 -2.85
N GLY A 213 5.41 13.35 -1.61
CA GLY A 213 4.39 14.13 -0.89
C GLY A 213 2.96 13.84 -1.37
N ILE A 214 2.75 12.71 -2.04
CA ILE A 214 1.44 12.26 -2.51
C ILE A 214 0.79 11.41 -1.42
N ASP A 215 -0.43 11.75 -1.06
CA ASP A 215 -1.22 11.05 -0.04
C ASP A 215 -1.63 9.67 -0.53
N VAL A 216 -1.25 8.62 0.21
CA VAL A 216 -1.50 7.23 -0.16
C VAL A 216 -1.60 6.34 1.07
N ALA A 217 -2.49 5.35 1.03
CA ALA A 217 -2.70 4.36 2.08
C ALA A 217 -2.47 2.93 1.55
N TYR A 218 -1.96 2.07 2.43
CA TYR A 218 -1.89 0.62 2.25
C TYR A 218 -3.21 -0.01 2.70
N ILE A 219 -3.87 -0.72 1.81
CA ILE A 219 -5.17 -1.34 2.04
C ILE A 219 -5.08 -2.85 1.84
N THR A 220 -5.82 -3.59 2.64
CA THR A 220 -5.91 -5.06 2.56
C THR A 220 -7.34 -5.52 2.31
N GLY A 221 -7.44 -6.74 1.81
CA GLY A 221 -8.72 -7.40 1.57
C GLY A 221 -8.52 -8.71 0.83
N GLN A 222 -9.38 -9.00 -0.13
CA GLN A 222 -9.29 -10.17 -1.00
C GLN A 222 -9.37 -9.75 -2.46
N ALA A 223 -8.61 -10.41 -3.33
CA ALA A 223 -8.71 -10.32 -4.77
C ALA A 223 -8.49 -11.70 -5.38
N GLY A 224 -9.29 -12.07 -6.40
CA GLY A 224 -9.21 -13.40 -6.97
C GLY A 224 -9.51 -14.56 -6.00
N GLY A 225 -10.11 -14.27 -4.84
CA GLY A 225 -10.41 -15.25 -3.79
C GLY A 225 -9.28 -15.48 -2.79
N GLU A 226 -8.19 -14.73 -2.87
CA GLU A 226 -7.03 -14.81 -1.95
C GLU A 226 -6.85 -13.50 -1.20
N SER A 227 -6.12 -13.55 -0.04
CA SER A 227 -5.74 -12.35 0.69
C SER A 227 -4.82 -11.48 -0.17
N HIS A 228 -5.12 -10.19 -0.23
CA HIS A 228 -4.45 -9.28 -1.14
C HIS A 228 -4.22 -7.90 -0.50
N ALA A 229 -3.27 -7.13 -1.08
CA ALA A 229 -2.97 -5.78 -0.65
C ALA A 229 -2.75 -4.87 -1.86
N TRP A 230 -3.26 -3.63 -1.76
CA TRP A 230 -3.18 -2.59 -2.79
C TRP A 230 -3.20 -1.19 -2.15
N ASN A 231 -3.42 -0.15 -2.94
CA ASN A 231 -3.34 1.22 -2.47
C ASN A 231 -4.62 2.03 -2.72
N LEU A 232 -4.91 2.93 -1.79
CA LEU A 232 -5.82 4.04 -1.96
C LEU A 232 -4.98 5.32 -2.04
N ALA A 233 -4.99 6.02 -3.16
CA ALA A 233 -4.20 7.23 -3.37
C ALA A 233 -5.09 8.44 -3.64
N TRP A 234 -4.65 9.63 -3.23
CA TRP A 234 -5.27 10.90 -3.58
C TRP A 234 -4.40 11.57 -4.63
N LEU A 235 -4.88 11.56 -5.88
CA LEU A 235 -4.17 12.15 -7.01
C LEU A 235 -4.91 13.40 -7.49
N ASP A 236 -4.19 14.52 -7.55
CA ASP A 236 -4.77 15.82 -7.91
C ASP A 236 -6.03 16.14 -7.07
N GLY A 237 -5.99 15.79 -5.76
CA GLY A 237 -7.07 15.98 -4.80
C GLY A 237 -8.25 15.01 -4.90
N THR A 238 -8.18 13.98 -5.74
CA THR A 238 -9.26 12.99 -5.96
C THR A 238 -8.81 11.59 -5.54
N PRO A 239 -9.56 10.90 -4.64
CA PRO A 239 -9.21 9.54 -4.23
C PRO A 239 -9.48 8.54 -5.35
N CYS A 240 -8.59 7.58 -5.52
CA CYS A 240 -8.71 6.49 -6.47
C CYS A 240 -7.96 5.25 -5.98
N TRP A 241 -8.32 4.10 -6.53
CA TRP A 241 -7.69 2.83 -6.23
C TRP A 241 -6.59 2.50 -7.23
N ILE A 242 -5.50 1.92 -6.73
CA ILE A 242 -4.35 1.50 -7.54
C ILE A 242 -3.85 0.17 -7.01
N ASP A 243 -3.72 -0.82 -7.90
CA ASP A 243 -3.09 -2.10 -7.57
C ASP A 243 -1.88 -2.34 -8.47
N PRO A 244 -0.67 -2.09 -7.99
CA PRO A 244 0.54 -2.30 -8.78
C PRO A 244 0.85 -3.78 -9.01
N THR A 245 0.35 -4.69 -8.18
CA THR A 245 0.55 -6.14 -8.38
C THR A 245 -0.19 -6.65 -9.60
N TRP A 246 -1.44 -6.22 -9.77
CA TRP A 246 -2.25 -6.61 -10.93
C TRP A 246 -1.86 -5.86 -12.21
N GLY A 247 -0.95 -4.91 -12.09
CA GLY A 247 -0.27 -4.28 -13.22
C GLY A 247 0.95 -5.03 -13.71
N ASP A 248 1.45 -6.00 -12.94
CA ASP A 248 2.59 -6.82 -13.32
C ASP A 248 2.15 -7.92 -14.30
N PRO A 249 2.69 -7.95 -15.54
CA PRO A 249 2.28 -8.94 -16.55
C PRO A 249 2.64 -10.38 -16.13
N VAL A 250 3.69 -10.60 -15.38
CA VAL A 250 4.07 -11.93 -14.87
C VAL A 250 3.05 -12.45 -13.87
N PHE A 251 2.59 -11.60 -12.96
CA PHE A 251 1.53 -11.96 -12.01
C PHE A 251 0.24 -12.35 -12.73
N THR A 252 -0.14 -11.64 -13.79
CA THR A 252 -1.36 -11.91 -14.57
C THR A 252 -1.22 -13.06 -15.58
N GLY A 253 -0.09 -13.75 -15.58
CA GLY A 253 0.15 -14.94 -16.41
C GLY A 253 0.73 -14.64 -17.80
N GLY A 254 1.20 -13.41 -18.03
CA GLY A 254 1.97 -13.00 -19.16
C GLY A 254 3.48 -13.20 -18.96
N ASP A 255 4.27 -12.44 -19.70
CA ASP A 255 5.73 -12.35 -19.55
C ASP A 255 6.18 -10.89 -19.51
N GLU A 256 7.41 -10.65 -19.02
CA GLU A 256 7.99 -9.31 -18.87
C GLU A 256 8.03 -8.47 -20.16
N SER A 257 8.02 -9.12 -21.33
CA SER A 257 8.03 -8.42 -22.62
C SER A 257 6.75 -7.63 -22.90
N GLN A 258 5.67 -7.90 -22.18
CA GLN A 258 4.38 -7.23 -22.37
C GLN A 258 4.33 -5.84 -21.73
N GLY A 259 5.25 -5.53 -20.80
CA GLY A 259 5.26 -4.27 -20.06
C GLY A 259 4.08 -4.12 -19.11
N PRO A 260 4.01 -3.01 -18.34
CA PRO A 260 2.98 -2.80 -17.32
C PRO A 260 1.56 -2.78 -17.89
N ALA A 261 0.64 -3.45 -17.20
CA ALA A 261 -0.80 -3.35 -17.45
C ALA A 261 -1.40 -2.22 -16.58
N TYR A 262 -2.34 -1.46 -17.12
CA TYR A 262 -2.87 -0.27 -16.46
C TYR A 262 -4.35 -0.39 -16.09
N GLU A 263 -4.94 -1.58 -16.19
CA GLU A 263 -6.33 -1.88 -15.87
C GLU A 263 -6.68 -1.52 -14.41
N TYR A 264 -5.69 -1.63 -13.54
CA TYR A 264 -5.85 -1.40 -12.09
C TYR A 264 -5.20 -0.08 -11.62
N PHE A 265 -5.07 0.91 -12.51
CA PHE A 265 -4.56 2.23 -12.18
C PHE A 265 -5.67 3.29 -12.23
N GLY A 266 -5.94 3.91 -11.08
CA GLY A 266 -6.88 5.01 -10.96
C GLY A 266 -8.35 4.60 -11.01
N LEU A 267 -8.71 3.48 -10.37
CA LEU A 267 -10.04 2.92 -10.39
C LEU A 267 -11.02 3.65 -9.47
N THR A 268 -12.30 3.63 -9.84
CA THR A 268 -13.42 3.92 -8.94
C THR A 268 -13.66 2.75 -7.98
N SER A 269 -14.49 2.96 -6.93
CA SER A 269 -14.90 1.86 -6.05
C SER A 269 -15.73 0.82 -6.79
N ASP A 270 -16.60 1.24 -7.72
CA ASP A 270 -17.39 0.34 -8.55
C ASP A 270 -16.50 -0.55 -9.43
N ASP A 271 -15.43 0.03 -10.01
CA ASP A 271 -14.48 -0.73 -10.82
C ASP A 271 -13.68 -1.73 -9.97
N LEU A 272 -13.14 -1.27 -8.83
CA LEU A 272 -12.35 -2.11 -7.93
C LEU A 272 -13.16 -3.32 -7.45
N THR A 273 -14.40 -3.11 -7.03
CA THR A 273 -15.24 -4.16 -6.43
C THR A 273 -15.68 -5.26 -7.40
N ARG A 274 -15.40 -5.14 -8.69
CA ARG A 274 -15.57 -6.22 -9.66
C ARG A 274 -14.66 -7.42 -9.36
N THR A 275 -13.50 -7.15 -8.79
CA THR A 275 -12.44 -8.17 -8.57
C THR A 275 -11.93 -8.20 -7.14
N HIS A 276 -12.13 -7.12 -6.37
CA HIS A 276 -11.59 -6.94 -5.01
C HIS A 276 -12.71 -6.79 -3.97
N THR A 277 -12.44 -7.27 -2.76
CA THR A 277 -13.27 -7.03 -1.57
C THR A 277 -12.41 -6.37 -0.50
N ILE A 278 -12.77 -5.15 -0.08
CA ILE A 278 -12.01 -4.37 0.89
C ILE A 278 -12.23 -4.91 2.30
N ASP A 279 -11.15 -5.02 3.09
CA ASP A 279 -11.22 -5.32 4.52
C ASP A 279 -11.92 -4.17 5.26
N SER A 280 -13.00 -4.48 5.96
CA SER A 280 -13.81 -3.50 6.68
C SER A 280 -13.16 -2.94 7.96
N THR A 281 -11.95 -3.40 8.33
CA THR A 281 -11.26 -2.94 9.55
C THR A 281 -10.77 -1.50 9.46
N VAL A 282 -10.57 -0.99 8.23
CA VAL A 282 -10.22 0.41 7.99
C VAL A 282 -11.32 1.04 7.14
N PRO A 283 -12.02 2.08 7.64
CA PRO A 283 -12.99 2.81 6.84
C PRO A 283 -12.28 3.50 5.68
N VAL A 284 -12.87 3.45 4.48
CA VAL A 284 -12.33 4.08 3.27
C VAL A 284 -13.38 4.95 2.61
N PRO A 285 -12.99 6.03 1.89
CA PRO A 285 -13.92 6.82 1.11
C PRO A 285 -14.44 6.03 -0.09
N ASP A 286 -15.60 6.44 -0.59
CA ASP A 286 -16.10 5.98 -1.87
C ASP A 286 -15.44 6.77 -3.01
N CYS A 287 -14.69 6.10 -3.87
CA CYS A 287 -14.01 6.68 -5.03
C CYS A 287 -14.96 6.68 -6.23
N THR A 288 -15.72 7.76 -6.42
CA THR A 288 -16.75 7.83 -7.46
C THR A 288 -16.27 8.48 -8.76
N ALA A 289 -15.19 9.26 -8.72
CA ALA A 289 -14.68 9.97 -9.88
C ALA A 289 -13.72 9.11 -10.71
N ASN A 290 -13.94 9.04 -12.01
CA ASN A 290 -13.06 8.31 -12.95
C ASN A 290 -11.99 9.19 -13.61
N THR A 291 -11.82 10.44 -13.14
CA THR A 291 -10.87 11.40 -13.71
C THR A 291 -9.41 10.93 -13.65
N ASN A 292 -9.08 10.05 -12.71
CA ASN A 292 -7.75 9.44 -12.55
C ASN A 292 -7.66 8.04 -13.16
N ASN A 293 -8.71 7.55 -13.85
CA ASN A 293 -8.61 6.30 -14.56
C ASN A 293 -7.65 6.42 -15.74
N TYR A 294 -6.71 5.48 -15.87
CA TYR A 294 -5.69 5.49 -16.92
C TYR A 294 -6.28 5.63 -18.32
N PHE A 295 -7.28 4.83 -18.66
CA PHE A 295 -7.89 4.83 -19.99
C PHE A 295 -8.64 6.13 -20.29
N VAL A 296 -9.26 6.74 -19.27
CA VAL A 296 -9.94 8.03 -19.43
C VAL A 296 -8.91 9.14 -19.69
N ARG A 297 -7.84 9.21 -18.89
CA ARG A 297 -6.80 10.24 -19.06
C ARG A 297 -6.00 10.08 -20.35
N SER A 298 -5.75 8.85 -20.78
CA SER A 298 -5.01 8.55 -22.00
C SER A 298 -5.86 8.65 -23.28
N GLY A 299 -7.18 8.86 -23.16
CA GLY A 299 -8.09 8.88 -24.30
C GLY A 299 -8.28 7.51 -24.95
N LEU A 300 -8.11 6.43 -24.13
CA LEU A 300 -8.27 5.02 -24.53
C LEU A 300 -9.55 4.40 -23.96
N TYR A 301 -10.45 5.22 -23.41
CA TYR A 301 -11.76 4.81 -22.92
C TYR A 301 -12.84 5.05 -23.98
N PHE A 302 -13.62 4.04 -24.29
CA PHE A 302 -14.70 4.04 -25.26
C PHE A 302 -16.05 3.89 -24.55
N PRO A 303 -16.85 4.94 -24.41
CA PRO A 303 -18.19 4.87 -23.81
C PRO A 303 -19.20 4.13 -24.71
N SER A 304 -18.91 3.98 -26.01
CA SER A 304 -19.64 3.19 -26.98
C SER A 304 -18.67 2.57 -27.98
N TYR A 305 -19.04 1.44 -28.60
CA TYR A 305 -18.24 0.87 -29.67
C TYR A 305 -18.31 1.74 -30.93
N ASP A 306 -17.15 2.17 -31.40
CA ASP A 306 -16.97 2.93 -32.65
C ASP A 306 -15.70 2.40 -33.36
N ALA A 307 -15.92 1.61 -34.43
CA ALA A 307 -14.83 1.02 -35.21
C ALA A 307 -13.92 2.08 -35.83
N THR A 308 -14.44 3.28 -36.19
CA THR A 308 -13.63 4.36 -36.79
C THR A 308 -12.68 4.97 -35.75
N ALA A 309 -13.18 5.19 -34.55
CA ALA A 309 -12.37 5.67 -33.42
C ALA A 309 -11.30 4.64 -33.04
N LEU A 310 -11.65 3.34 -33.02
CA LEU A 310 -10.70 2.27 -32.74
C LEU A 310 -9.61 2.18 -33.82
N VAL A 311 -9.97 2.26 -35.13
CA VAL A 311 -8.99 2.35 -36.21
C VAL A 311 -8.02 3.50 -35.99
N SER A 312 -8.51 4.67 -35.58
CA SER A 312 -7.67 5.85 -35.33
C SER A 312 -6.74 5.66 -34.12
N THR A 313 -7.16 4.93 -33.11
CA THR A 313 -6.37 4.59 -31.94
C THR A 313 -5.25 3.61 -32.31
N LEU A 314 -5.58 2.51 -32.98
CA LEU A 314 -4.60 1.53 -33.44
C LEU A 314 -3.59 2.16 -34.43
N GLN A 315 -4.07 3.03 -35.36
CA GLN A 315 -3.20 3.77 -36.28
C GLN A 315 -2.15 4.59 -35.51
N ARG A 316 -2.54 5.32 -34.46
CA ARG A 316 -1.60 6.14 -33.68
C ARG A 316 -0.55 5.28 -32.96
N ALA A 317 -0.99 4.19 -32.34
CA ALA A 317 -0.10 3.25 -31.66
C ALA A 317 0.88 2.59 -32.63
N MET A 318 0.40 2.10 -33.78
CA MET A 318 1.26 1.56 -34.84
C MET A 318 2.26 2.59 -35.42
N ALA A 319 1.82 3.82 -35.64
CA ALA A 319 2.68 4.91 -36.12
C ALA A 319 3.74 5.33 -35.07
N ALA A 320 3.46 5.15 -33.79
CA ALA A 320 4.40 5.34 -32.70
C ALA A 320 5.37 4.16 -32.49
N GLY A 321 5.14 3.03 -33.17
CA GLY A 321 5.95 1.82 -33.03
C GLY A 321 5.70 1.09 -31.72
N GLU A 322 4.50 1.26 -31.12
CA GLU A 322 4.12 0.56 -29.90
C GLU A 322 3.93 -0.94 -30.20
N ALA A 323 4.38 -1.80 -29.28
CA ALA A 323 4.24 -3.25 -29.42
C ALA A 323 2.80 -3.72 -29.14
N GLN A 324 2.06 -2.95 -28.35
CA GLN A 324 0.66 -3.24 -27.98
C GLN A 324 -0.11 -1.97 -27.63
N VAL A 325 -1.42 -2.06 -27.67
CA VAL A 325 -2.32 -1.02 -27.14
C VAL A 325 -3.52 -1.65 -26.48
N SER A 326 -3.80 -1.21 -25.25
CA SER A 326 -4.99 -1.60 -24.49
C SER A 326 -6.03 -0.49 -24.59
N VAL A 327 -7.29 -0.87 -24.78
CA VAL A 327 -8.45 0.04 -24.75
C VAL A 327 -9.51 -0.51 -23.82
N ARG A 328 -10.16 0.38 -23.07
CA ARG A 328 -11.25 0.05 -22.19
C ARG A 328 -12.59 0.52 -22.75
N PHE A 329 -13.58 -0.31 -22.67
CA PHE A 329 -14.95 0.00 -23.07
C PHE A 329 -15.85 0.10 -21.82
N ALA A 330 -16.91 0.91 -21.91
CA ALA A 330 -18.02 0.78 -20.97
C ALA A 330 -18.70 -0.59 -21.13
N ASP A 331 -19.37 -1.10 -20.09
CA ASP A 331 -19.85 -2.49 -20.06
C ASP A 331 -20.67 -2.91 -21.29
N ASP A 332 -21.69 -2.14 -21.66
CA ASP A 332 -22.51 -2.43 -22.87
C ASP A 332 -21.70 -2.26 -24.17
N ALA A 333 -20.75 -1.34 -24.18
CA ALA A 333 -19.87 -1.11 -25.29
C ALA A 333 -18.85 -2.24 -25.44
N TYR A 334 -18.39 -2.83 -24.33
CA TYR A 334 -17.49 -3.99 -24.35
C TYR A 334 -18.16 -5.21 -24.97
N VAL A 335 -19.40 -5.52 -24.56
CA VAL A 335 -20.18 -6.63 -25.15
C VAL A 335 -20.35 -6.41 -26.66
N THR A 336 -20.68 -5.18 -27.08
CA THR A 336 -20.84 -4.84 -28.50
C THR A 336 -19.52 -4.95 -29.26
N ALA A 337 -18.42 -4.46 -28.68
CA ALA A 337 -17.09 -4.55 -29.28
C ALA A 337 -16.63 -6.00 -29.48
N CYS A 338 -16.80 -6.85 -28.47
CA CYS A 338 -16.51 -8.29 -28.58
C CYS A 338 -17.34 -8.96 -29.66
N ALA A 339 -18.66 -8.72 -29.70
CA ALA A 339 -19.55 -9.29 -30.72
C ALA A 339 -19.16 -8.86 -32.14
N SER A 340 -18.81 -7.58 -32.35
CA SER A 340 -18.42 -7.08 -33.68
C SER A 340 -17.02 -7.50 -34.08
N LEU A 341 -16.02 -7.24 -33.21
CA LEU A 341 -14.63 -7.46 -33.52
C LEU A 341 -14.26 -8.94 -33.58
N LEU A 342 -14.70 -9.72 -32.59
CA LEU A 342 -14.22 -11.10 -32.38
C LEU A 342 -15.17 -12.09 -33.07
N ASP A 343 -16.46 -12.02 -32.79
CA ASP A 343 -17.44 -12.95 -33.33
C ASP A 343 -17.87 -12.57 -34.75
N GLY A 344 -18.00 -11.28 -35.04
CA GLY A 344 -18.38 -10.72 -36.35
C GLY A 344 -17.24 -10.65 -37.37
N GLY A 345 -15.98 -10.81 -36.88
CA GLY A 345 -14.79 -10.81 -37.76
C GLY A 345 -14.31 -9.42 -38.20
N GLU A 346 -14.84 -8.32 -37.64
CA GLU A 346 -14.43 -6.95 -37.97
C GLU A 346 -12.98 -6.62 -37.56
N LEU A 347 -12.37 -7.38 -36.66
CA LEU A 347 -11.02 -7.14 -36.14
C LEU A 347 -10.00 -7.02 -37.25
N SER A 348 -10.09 -7.92 -38.25
CA SER A 348 -9.22 -7.92 -39.43
C SER A 348 -9.30 -6.60 -40.20
N ASP A 349 -10.52 -6.14 -40.48
CA ASP A 349 -10.73 -4.93 -41.28
C ASP A 349 -10.25 -3.68 -40.51
N VAL A 350 -10.49 -3.65 -39.18
CA VAL A 350 -10.03 -2.58 -38.29
C VAL A 350 -8.48 -2.50 -38.31
N PHE A 351 -7.81 -3.63 -38.17
CA PHE A 351 -6.32 -3.69 -38.21
C PHE A 351 -5.77 -3.28 -39.55
N GLN A 352 -6.33 -3.79 -40.64
CA GLN A 352 -5.87 -3.44 -42.01
C GLN A 352 -6.01 -1.94 -42.28
N GLN A 353 -7.15 -1.35 -41.93
CA GLN A 353 -7.37 0.09 -42.09
C GLN A 353 -6.39 0.92 -41.24
N ALA A 354 -6.14 0.50 -39.99
CA ALA A 354 -5.20 1.17 -39.09
C ALA A 354 -3.78 1.12 -39.66
N ALA A 355 -3.31 -0.05 -40.05
CA ALA A 355 -1.99 -0.26 -40.60
C ALA A 355 -1.78 0.49 -41.93
N GLN A 356 -2.78 0.44 -42.83
CA GLN A 356 -2.71 1.21 -44.09
C GLN A 356 -2.56 2.71 -43.81
N ARG A 357 -3.29 3.26 -42.85
CA ARG A 357 -3.18 4.67 -42.45
C ARG A 357 -1.86 4.99 -41.75
N ALA A 358 -1.30 4.03 -40.99
CA ALA A 358 0.00 4.17 -40.33
C ALA A 358 1.19 3.96 -41.27
N GLY A 359 0.97 3.40 -42.49
CA GLY A 359 2.05 3.04 -43.43
C GLY A 359 2.86 1.82 -42.97
N VAL A 360 2.26 0.93 -42.19
CA VAL A 360 2.87 -0.29 -41.65
C VAL A 360 2.36 -1.50 -42.39
N GLU A 361 3.24 -2.45 -42.74
CA GLU A 361 2.84 -3.74 -43.31
C GLU A 361 2.31 -4.66 -42.22
N VAL A 362 1.10 -5.22 -42.42
CA VAL A 362 0.52 -6.20 -41.52
C VAL A 362 0.79 -7.60 -42.05
N ALA A 363 1.31 -8.47 -41.20
CA ALA A 363 1.40 -9.90 -41.45
C ALA A 363 0.00 -10.50 -41.73
N PRO A 364 -0.09 -11.65 -42.45
CA PRO A 364 -1.40 -12.28 -42.69
C PRO A 364 -2.23 -12.46 -41.45
N LEU A 365 -3.53 -12.24 -41.53
CA LEU A 365 -4.53 -12.20 -40.48
C LEU A 365 -4.58 -13.41 -39.51
N SER A 366 -3.87 -14.50 -39.81
CA SER A 366 -3.71 -15.66 -38.91
C SER A 366 -2.81 -15.37 -37.67
N SER A 367 -2.25 -14.18 -37.59
CA SER A 367 -1.30 -13.76 -36.55
C SER A 367 -1.75 -12.51 -35.78
N LEU A 368 -3.01 -12.10 -35.85
CA LEU A 368 -3.52 -11.04 -34.98
C LEU A 368 -3.76 -11.60 -33.59
N TRP A 369 -3.02 -11.05 -32.64
CA TRP A 369 -3.13 -11.46 -31.24
C TRP A 369 -3.84 -10.38 -30.45
N TYR A 370 -4.72 -10.80 -29.57
CA TYR A 370 -5.35 -9.93 -28.60
C TYR A 370 -5.53 -10.70 -27.28
N THR A 371 -5.59 -9.95 -26.18
CA THR A 371 -6.01 -10.46 -24.89
C THR A 371 -7.25 -9.74 -24.40
N ARG A 372 -7.97 -10.35 -23.47
CA ARG A 372 -9.22 -9.84 -22.92
C ARG A 372 -9.12 -9.81 -21.41
N ASN A 373 -9.60 -8.71 -20.82
CA ASN A 373 -9.96 -8.66 -19.42
C ASN A 373 -11.45 -8.35 -19.33
N ASP A 374 -12.27 -9.41 -19.22
CA ASP A 374 -13.74 -9.31 -19.26
C ASP A 374 -14.29 -8.57 -18.03
N GLU A 375 -13.63 -8.69 -16.88
CA GLU A 375 -14.00 -8.03 -15.62
C GLU A 375 -13.86 -6.49 -15.74
N MET A 376 -12.80 -6.05 -16.40
CA MET A 376 -12.48 -4.63 -16.54
C MET A 376 -12.93 -4.02 -17.86
N GLY A 377 -13.48 -4.83 -18.77
CA GLY A 377 -13.94 -4.39 -20.10
C GLY A 377 -12.78 -3.93 -20.99
N VAL A 378 -11.61 -4.59 -20.92
CA VAL A 378 -10.40 -4.20 -21.64
C VAL A 378 -10.07 -5.21 -22.75
N LEU A 379 -9.74 -4.69 -23.91
CA LEU A 379 -9.11 -5.42 -25.02
C LEU A 379 -7.71 -4.87 -25.23
N THR A 380 -6.72 -5.76 -25.23
CA THR A 380 -5.32 -5.45 -25.56
C THR A 380 -4.97 -6.07 -26.89
N PHE A 381 -4.52 -5.25 -27.82
CA PHE A 381 -4.13 -5.66 -29.16
C PHE A 381 -2.62 -5.64 -29.30
N LEU A 382 -2.03 -6.76 -29.71
CA LEU A 382 -0.62 -6.83 -30.07
C LEU A 382 -0.44 -6.25 -31.47
N LEU A 383 0.50 -5.33 -31.62
CA LEU A 383 0.71 -4.58 -32.84
C LEU A 383 1.89 -5.17 -33.63
N PRO A 384 1.87 -5.08 -34.99
CA PRO A 384 3.01 -5.45 -35.78
C PRO A 384 4.18 -4.51 -35.49
N THR A 385 5.31 -5.07 -35.10
CA THR A 385 6.59 -4.36 -34.90
C THR A 385 7.45 -4.42 -36.13
#